data_f6167e4e94cfa4c899da603cc351b37e
#
_entry.id   f6167e4e94cfa4c899da603cc351b37e
#
_cell.length_a   1.000
_cell.length_b   1.000
_cell.length_c   1.000
_cell.angle_alpha   90.00
_cell.angle_beta   90.00
_cell.angle_gamma   90.00
#
_symmetry.space_group_name_H-M   'P 1'
#
loop_
_entity.id
_entity.type
_entity.pdbx_description
1 polymer ?
#
loop_
_entity_poly.entity_id
_entity_poly.type
_entity_poly.pdbx_seq_one_letter_code
_entity_poly.pdbx_strand_id
1 'polypeptide(L)'
;SGSRIVFSCGFDSIPFDLGVLFLQNEVVKRFGKPASNVRGRVRGMNGEFSGGTAASLGATMAALKEKPELFAVLANPFALSNGFTGPDQPADIKPVFDEKLDTWVAPFFMAPINTKNVHRSNLLMNHFYGEDFCYNEMWVQGSGDAGKAAADFISSSNPLSDAPKPGEGPSRESRENGNYDVLFCGDIDEQSVHVSVKGDMDPGYGSTSKMISESA
;
A
#
# COMPACT_ATOMS: atom_id res chain seq x y z
N SER A 1 -6.82 -31.32 0.03
CA SER A 1 -5.38 -31.39 0.22
C SER A 1 -5.03 -30.72 1.54
N GLY A 2 -3.96 -31.12 2.21
CA GLY A 2 -3.47 -30.48 3.43
C GLY A 2 -2.55 -29.27 3.15
N SER A 3 -2.58 -28.73 1.93
CA SER A 3 -1.70 -27.62 1.52
C SER A 3 -2.14 -26.32 2.17
N ARG A 4 -1.18 -25.54 2.62
CA ARG A 4 -1.38 -24.16 3.09
C ARG A 4 -0.98 -23.23 1.94
N ILE A 5 -1.90 -22.34 1.55
CA ILE A 5 -1.69 -21.37 0.47
C ILE A 5 -1.93 -19.99 1.06
N VAL A 6 -0.92 -19.12 0.98
CA VAL A 6 -0.98 -17.74 1.46
C VAL A 6 -0.68 -16.82 0.28
N PHE A 7 -1.55 -15.84 0.07
CA PHE A 7 -1.40 -14.80 -0.95
C PHE A 7 -0.78 -13.54 -0.35
N SER A 8 -0.37 -12.61 -1.22
CA SER A 8 0.07 -11.27 -0.83
C SER A 8 1.34 -11.27 0.06
N CYS A 9 2.33 -12.12 -0.26
CA CYS A 9 3.57 -12.27 0.49
C CYS A 9 4.75 -11.48 -0.11
N GLY A 10 4.50 -10.43 -0.86
CA GLY A 10 5.52 -9.57 -1.46
C GLY A 10 5.45 -8.12 -0.98
N PHE A 11 6.27 -7.27 -1.60
CA PHE A 11 6.32 -5.84 -1.28
C PHE A 11 4.95 -5.15 -1.42
N ASP A 12 4.15 -5.58 -2.38
CA ASP A 12 2.83 -4.97 -2.62
C ASP A 12 1.87 -5.10 -1.42
N SER A 13 2.26 -5.84 -0.36
CA SER A 13 1.38 -6.07 0.78
C SER A 13 2.13 -6.11 2.12
N ILE A 14 3.20 -6.89 2.24
CA ILE A 14 3.87 -7.17 3.54
C ILE A 14 4.31 -5.90 4.28
N PRO A 15 5.04 -4.93 3.69
CA PRO A 15 5.48 -3.74 4.41
C PRO A 15 4.32 -2.86 4.87
N PHE A 16 3.21 -2.88 4.14
CA PHE A 16 2.03 -2.07 4.44
C PHE A 16 1.19 -2.71 5.55
N ASP A 17 0.88 -3.98 5.42
CA ASP A 17 0.09 -4.73 6.39
C ASP A 17 0.82 -4.83 7.76
N LEU A 18 2.07 -5.30 7.75
CA LEU A 18 2.87 -5.38 8.97
C LEU A 18 3.28 -4.01 9.51
N GLY A 19 3.43 -2.99 8.65
CA GLY A 19 3.68 -1.62 9.06
C GLY A 19 2.53 -1.03 9.86
N VAL A 20 1.29 -1.28 9.45
CA VAL A 20 0.09 -0.90 10.20
C VAL A 20 0.03 -1.66 11.53
N LEU A 21 0.26 -2.97 11.52
CA LEU A 21 0.30 -3.76 12.75
C LEU A 21 1.36 -3.26 13.74
N PHE A 22 2.56 -2.95 13.24
CA PHE A 22 3.65 -2.39 14.05
C PHE A 22 3.25 -1.04 14.66
N LEU A 23 2.68 -0.14 13.85
CA LEU A 23 2.17 1.14 14.33
C LEU A 23 1.11 0.94 15.42
N GLN A 24 0.11 0.10 15.18
CA GLN A 24 -0.99 -0.13 16.11
C GLN A 24 -0.51 -0.73 17.45
N ASN A 25 0.46 -1.62 17.42
CA ASN A 25 1.08 -2.14 18.64
C ASN A 25 1.79 -1.03 19.43
N GLU A 26 2.50 -0.12 18.77
CA GLU A 26 3.13 1.04 19.42
C GLU A 26 2.11 2.03 19.98
N VAL A 27 1.00 2.24 19.26
CA VAL A 27 -0.11 3.08 19.74
C VAL A 27 -0.76 2.47 20.98
N VAL A 28 -1.13 1.19 20.92
CA VAL A 28 -1.76 0.50 22.05
C VAL A 28 -0.83 0.46 23.27
N LYS A 29 0.46 0.24 23.07
CA LYS A 29 1.46 0.28 24.14
C LYS A 29 1.54 1.64 24.86
N ARG A 30 1.36 2.74 24.12
CA ARG A 30 1.45 4.11 24.65
C ARG A 30 0.13 4.63 25.21
N PHE A 31 -0.99 4.29 24.57
CA PHE A 31 -2.30 4.90 24.84
C PHE A 31 -3.38 3.91 25.32
N GLY A 32 -3.10 2.60 25.32
CA GLY A 32 -4.03 1.56 25.75
C GLY A 32 -5.18 1.27 24.78
N LYS A 33 -5.23 1.94 23.63
CA LYS A 33 -6.25 1.74 22.58
C LYS A 33 -5.60 1.94 21.19
N PRO A 34 -6.12 1.31 20.11
CA PRO A 34 -5.60 1.50 18.77
C PRO A 34 -5.98 2.89 18.20
N ALA A 35 -5.27 3.31 17.16
CA ALA A 35 -5.65 4.48 16.35
C ALA A 35 -6.73 4.07 15.36
N SER A 36 -7.86 4.78 15.35
CA SER A 36 -8.94 4.56 14.38
C SER A 36 -8.63 5.11 12.99
N ASN A 37 -7.62 5.97 12.86
CA ASN A 37 -7.18 6.53 11.59
C ASN A 37 -5.67 6.33 11.42
N VAL A 38 -5.28 5.62 10.35
CA VAL A 38 -3.88 5.40 10.00
C VAL A 38 -3.64 5.80 8.55
N ARG A 39 -2.54 6.50 8.32
CA ARG A 39 -2.12 6.98 7.01
C ARG A 39 -0.77 6.39 6.65
N GLY A 40 -0.71 5.58 5.59
CA GLY A 40 0.52 5.12 4.95
C GLY A 40 1.04 6.20 3.98
N ARG A 41 2.32 6.53 4.08
CA ARG A 41 2.96 7.57 3.26
C ARG A 41 4.25 7.02 2.67
N VAL A 42 4.24 6.69 1.39
CA VAL A 42 5.41 6.23 0.66
C VAL A 42 6.33 7.43 0.44
N ARG A 43 7.44 7.50 1.16
CA ARG A 43 8.41 8.61 1.09
C ARG A 43 9.47 8.39 0.02
N GLY A 44 9.75 7.15 -0.28
CA GLY A 44 10.71 6.77 -1.30
C GLY A 44 10.47 5.34 -1.78
N MET A 45 10.66 5.14 -3.06
CA MET A 45 10.64 3.83 -3.68
C MET A 45 11.54 3.88 -4.91
N ASN A 46 12.66 3.18 -4.85
CA ASN A 46 13.62 3.07 -5.93
C ASN A 46 13.67 1.62 -6.41
N GLY A 47 13.19 1.39 -7.60
CA GLY A 47 13.11 0.09 -8.25
C GLY A 47 12.31 0.18 -9.54
N GLU A 48 12.44 -0.83 -10.36
CA GLU A 48 11.74 -0.94 -11.63
C GLU A 48 10.59 -1.94 -11.53
N PHE A 49 9.56 -1.75 -12.35
CA PHE A 49 8.47 -2.72 -12.42
C PHE A 49 8.92 -4.04 -13.02
N SER A 50 8.31 -5.11 -12.59
CA SER A 50 8.48 -6.42 -13.20
C SER A 50 7.52 -6.59 -14.40
N GLY A 51 7.95 -7.36 -15.38
CA GLY A 51 7.05 -7.80 -16.46
C GLY A 51 5.85 -8.61 -15.95
N GLY A 52 6.01 -9.28 -14.79
CA GLY A 52 4.92 -9.96 -14.09
C GLY A 52 3.84 -8.99 -13.57
N THR A 53 4.24 -7.86 -13.00
CA THR A 53 3.30 -6.79 -12.57
C THR A 53 2.51 -6.25 -13.76
N ALA A 54 3.21 -5.95 -14.87
CA ALA A 54 2.56 -5.48 -16.10
C ALA A 54 1.56 -6.50 -16.67
N ALA A 55 1.95 -7.78 -16.70
CA ALA A 55 1.08 -8.87 -17.16
C ALA A 55 -0.16 -9.04 -16.27
N SER A 56 0.00 -8.97 -14.95
CA SER A 56 -1.11 -9.05 -14.00
C SER A 56 -2.10 -7.91 -14.15
N LEU A 57 -1.61 -6.67 -14.31
CA LEU A 57 -2.49 -5.53 -14.57
C LEU A 57 -3.21 -5.69 -15.92
N GLY A 58 -2.50 -6.08 -16.98
CA GLY A 58 -3.10 -6.34 -18.28
C GLY A 58 -4.22 -7.40 -18.21
N ALA A 59 -4.00 -8.49 -17.49
CA ALA A 59 -5.02 -9.52 -17.27
C ALA A 59 -6.22 -8.99 -16.47
N THR A 60 -5.98 -8.18 -15.45
CA THR A 60 -7.04 -7.53 -14.66
C THR A 60 -7.89 -6.60 -15.53
N MET A 61 -7.26 -5.76 -16.36
CA MET A 61 -7.97 -4.87 -17.27
C MET A 61 -8.77 -5.62 -18.33
N ALA A 62 -8.25 -6.74 -18.85
CA ALA A 62 -8.99 -7.61 -19.75
C ALA A 62 -10.23 -8.22 -19.05
N ALA A 63 -10.05 -8.73 -17.84
CA ALA A 63 -11.15 -9.28 -17.06
C ALA A 63 -12.25 -8.24 -16.75
N LEU A 64 -11.88 -7.00 -16.43
CA LEU A 64 -12.83 -5.89 -16.23
C LEU A 64 -13.61 -5.53 -17.50
N LYS A 65 -12.96 -5.65 -18.66
CA LYS A 65 -13.63 -5.41 -19.95
C LYS A 65 -14.67 -6.49 -20.27
N GLU A 66 -14.35 -7.74 -19.92
CA GLU A 66 -15.27 -8.89 -20.11
C GLU A 66 -16.38 -8.94 -19.05
N LYS A 67 -16.07 -8.52 -17.81
CA LYS A 67 -16.95 -8.60 -16.64
C LYS A 67 -16.92 -7.28 -15.85
N PRO A 68 -17.67 -6.26 -16.32
CA PRO A 68 -17.69 -4.93 -15.68
C PRO A 68 -18.12 -4.94 -14.20
N GLU A 69 -18.88 -5.94 -13.78
CA GLU A 69 -19.27 -6.12 -12.39
C GLU A 69 -18.09 -6.31 -11.42
N LEU A 70 -16.93 -6.77 -11.91
CA LEU A 70 -15.70 -6.88 -11.12
C LEU A 70 -15.18 -5.53 -10.66
N PHE A 71 -15.57 -4.44 -11.33
CA PHE A 71 -15.17 -3.10 -10.92
C PHE A 71 -15.65 -2.77 -9.50
N ALA A 72 -16.86 -3.17 -9.15
CA ALA A 72 -17.41 -2.99 -7.80
C ALA A 72 -16.58 -3.73 -6.74
N VAL A 73 -16.05 -4.92 -7.06
CA VAL A 73 -15.16 -5.68 -6.17
C VAL A 73 -13.83 -4.98 -6.01
N LEU A 74 -13.26 -4.45 -7.10
CA LEU A 74 -11.99 -3.72 -7.04
C LEU A 74 -12.12 -2.38 -6.31
N ALA A 75 -13.24 -1.71 -6.44
CA ALA A 75 -13.50 -0.44 -5.75
C ALA A 75 -13.83 -0.60 -4.26
N ASN A 76 -14.29 -1.78 -3.83
CA ASN A 76 -14.67 -2.03 -2.44
C ASN A 76 -13.41 -2.27 -1.56
N PRO A 77 -13.08 -1.40 -0.59
CA PRO A 77 -11.94 -1.59 0.32
C PRO A 77 -12.11 -2.81 1.24
N PHE A 78 -13.35 -3.26 1.47
CA PHE A 78 -13.69 -4.42 2.31
C PHE A 78 -13.95 -5.70 1.52
N ALA A 79 -13.59 -5.75 0.22
CA ALA A 79 -13.87 -6.92 -0.62
C ALA A 79 -13.28 -8.24 -0.10
N LEU A 80 -12.23 -8.19 0.72
CA LEU A 80 -11.61 -9.35 1.36
C LEU A 80 -12.04 -9.58 2.82
N SER A 81 -13.02 -8.83 3.31
CA SER A 81 -13.43 -8.82 4.72
C SER A 81 -14.70 -9.66 5.00
N ASN A 82 -14.95 -10.71 4.23
CA ASN A 82 -15.98 -11.73 4.47
C ASN A 82 -17.38 -11.16 4.81
N GLY A 83 -17.81 -10.12 4.07
CA GLY A 83 -19.10 -9.47 4.25
C GLY A 83 -19.13 -8.35 5.30
N PHE A 84 -18.05 -8.14 6.06
CA PHE A 84 -17.93 -6.98 6.91
C PHE A 84 -17.75 -5.72 6.06
N THR A 85 -18.44 -4.65 6.45
CA THR A 85 -18.31 -3.32 5.86
C THR A 85 -18.10 -2.33 7.00
N GLY A 86 -16.93 -1.69 7.03
CA GLY A 86 -16.59 -0.65 8.00
C GLY A 86 -17.03 0.75 7.54
N PRO A 87 -16.47 1.80 8.13
CA PRO A 87 -16.76 3.19 7.76
C PRO A 87 -16.27 3.51 6.34
N ASP A 88 -16.77 4.63 5.80
CA ASP A 88 -16.29 5.18 4.54
C ASP A 88 -14.77 5.37 4.58
N GLN A 89 -14.10 4.92 3.55
CA GLN A 89 -12.64 5.04 3.43
C GLN A 89 -12.27 6.22 2.53
N PRO A 90 -11.12 6.90 2.79
CA PRO A 90 -10.62 7.93 1.90
C PRO A 90 -10.47 7.42 0.47
N ALA A 91 -10.91 8.22 -0.50
CA ALA A 91 -10.90 7.79 -1.91
C ALA A 91 -9.49 7.77 -2.53
N ASP A 92 -8.59 8.62 -2.08
CA ASP A 92 -7.16 8.72 -2.47
C ASP A 92 -6.88 8.74 -3.98
N ILE A 93 -7.83 9.27 -4.76
CA ILE A 93 -7.79 9.30 -6.24
C ILE A 93 -7.25 10.60 -6.81
N LYS A 94 -6.94 11.58 -5.96
CA LYS A 94 -6.45 12.91 -6.34
C LYS A 94 -5.30 13.33 -5.44
N PRO A 95 -4.40 14.21 -5.93
CA PRO A 95 -3.44 14.87 -5.07
C PRO A 95 -4.13 15.65 -3.95
N VAL A 96 -3.56 15.55 -2.75
CA VAL A 96 -4.00 16.33 -1.59
C VAL A 96 -2.79 16.87 -0.84
N PHE A 97 -2.99 17.97 -0.11
CA PHE A 97 -1.99 18.47 0.83
C PHE A 97 -2.19 17.80 2.19
N ASP A 98 -1.17 17.08 2.66
CA ASP A 98 -1.16 16.48 4.00
C ASP A 98 -0.67 17.53 5.00
N GLU A 99 -1.60 18.23 5.64
CA GLU A 99 -1.31 19.33 6.56
C GLU A 99 -0.44 18.89 7.75
N LYS A 100 -0.59 17.64 8.22
CA LYS A 100 0.18 17.12 9.36
C LYS A 100 1.64 16.84 9.03
N LEU A 101 1.95 16.59 7.76
CA LEU A 101 3.30 16.35 7.27
C LEU A 101 3.87 17.52 6.46
N ASP A 102 3.07 18.60 6.26
CA ASP A 102 3.44 19.75 5.45
C ASP A 102 3.94 19.38 4.05
N THR A 103 3.22 18.49 3.35
CA THR A 103 3.65 17.94 2.07
C THR A 103 2.48 17.60 1.16
N TRP A 104 2.68 17.71 -0.16
CA TRP A 104 1.77 17.18 -1.14
C TRP A 104 1.95 15.67 -1.27
N VAL A 105 0.83 14.98 -1.41
CA VAL A 105 0.79 13.54 -1.63
C VAL A 105 -0.06 13.22 -2.86
N ALA A 106 0.35 12.22 -3.63
CA ALA A 106 -0.34 11.72 -4.81
C ALA A 106 -0.91 10.33 -4.57
N PRO A 107 -1.91 9.89 -5.36
CA PRO A 107 -2.39 8.51 -5.33
C PRO A 107 -1.25 7.51 -5.44
N PHE A 108 -1.27 6.49 -4.60
CA PHE A 108 -0.31 5.38 -4.68
C PHE A 108 -0.96 4.21 -5.42
N PHE A 109 -0.35 3.76 -6.52
CA PHE A 109 -0.96 2.79 -7.43
C PHE A 109 -1.25 1.41 -6.80
N MET A 110 -0.54 1.03 -5.71
CA MET A 110 -0.79 -0.21 -4.98
C MET A 110 -1.82 -0.08 -3.84
N ALA A 111 -2.20 1.14 -3.47
CA ALA A 111 -3.17 1.39 -2.40
C ALA A 111 -4.49 0.59 -2.54
N PRO A 112 -5.08 0.45 -3.75
CA PRO A 112 -6.32 -0.35 -3.91
C PRO A 112 -6.17 -1.83 -3.55
N ILE A 113 -4.95 -2.36 -3.56
CA ILE A 113 -4.67 -3.76 -3.17
C ILE A 113 -4.30 -3.83 -1.69
N ASN A 114 -3.39 -2.97 -1.24
CA ASN A 114 -2.86 -2.97 0.11
C ASN A 114 -3.94 -2.68 1.15
N THR A 115 -4.80 -1.69 0.91
CA THR A 115 -5.89 -1.33 1.83
C THR A 115 -6.83 -2.51 2.10
N LYS A 116 -7.13 -3.33 1.08
CA LYS A 116 -7.94 -4.54 1.26
C LYS A 116 -7.27 -5.58 2.16
N ASN A 117 -5.94 -5.75 2.01
CA ASN A 117 -5.18 -6.68 2.85
C ASN A 117 -5.16 -6.21 4.30
N VAL A 118 -4.95 -4.92 4.54
CA VAL A 118 -4.97 -4.32 5.90
C VAL A 118 -6.34 -4.50 6.56
N HIS A 119 -7.45 -4.24 5.85
CA HIS A 119 -8.79 -4.47 6.38
C HIS A 119 -9.09 -5.95 6.62
N ARG A 120 -8.57 -6.85 5.75
CA ARG A 120 -8.67 -8.29 5.97
C ARG A 120 -7.90 -8.71 7.23
N SER A 121 -6.70 -8.21 7.44
CA SER A 121 -5.89 -8.49 8.64
C SER A 121 -6.61 -7.99 9.90
N ASN A 122 -7.19 -6.80 9.87
CA ASN A 122 -8.01 -6.29 10.97
C ASN A 122 -9.16 -7.25 11.31
N LEU A 123 -9.93 -7.72 10.32
CA LEU A 123 -10.98 -8.70 10.51
C LEU A 123 -10.45 -10.01 11.13
N LEU A 124 -9.36 -10.56 10.59
CA LEU A 124 -8.77 -11.83 11.06
C LEU A 124 -8.22 -11.74 12.49
N MET A 125 -7.86 -10.55 12.94
CA MET A 125 -7.44 -10.24 14.31
C MET A 125 -8.62 -9.80 15.20
N ASN A 126 -9.86 -10.15 14.85
CA ASN A 126 -11.08 -9.77 15.59
C ASN A 126 -11.20 -8.25 15.78
N HIS A 127 -10.94 -7.49 14.72
CA HIS A 127 -10.98 -6.02 14.69
C HIS A 127 -10.07 -5.36 15.73
N PHE A 128 -8.84 -5.86 15.83
CA PHE A 128 -7.84 -5.31 16.76
C PHE A 128 -7.58 -3.82 16.55
N TYR A 129 -7.73 -3.30 15.30
CA TYR A 129 -7.61 -1.88 14.99
C TYR A 129 -8.92 -1.08 15.22
N GLY A 130 -10.02 -1.76 15.56
CA GLY A 130 -11.38 -1.22 15.66
C GLY A 130 -12.23 -1.53 14.43
N GLU A 131 -13.55 -1.55 14.63
CA GLU A 131 -14.53 -1.67 13.52
C GLU A 131 -14.70 -0.34 12.77
N ASP A 132 -14.34 0.78 13.42
CA ASP A 132 -14.32 2.14 12.89
C ASP A 132 -13.00 2.52 12.19
N PHE A 133 -12.13 1.55 11.96
CA PHE A 133 -10.79 1.75 11.41
C PHE A 133 -10.82 2.28 9.98
N CYS A 134 -10.11 3.40 9.77
CA CYS A 134 -9.84 4.01 8.47
C CYS A 134 -8.36 3.91 8.12
N TYR A 135 -8.09 3.56 6.87
CA TYR A 135 -6.72 3.44 6.37
C TYR A 135 -6.59 3.93 4.94
N ASN A 136 -5.53 4.69 4.66
CA ASN A 136 -5.18 5.12 3.32
C ASN A 136 -3.68 5.10 3.04
N GLU A 137 -3.33 5.05 1.76
CA GLU A 137 -1.94 5.07 1.29
C GLU A 137 -1.77 6.10 0.19
N MET A 138 -0.78 6.98 0.34
CA MET A 138 -0.43 7.96 -0.68
C MET A 138 1.08 8.13 -0.82
N TRP A 139 1.51 8.63 -1.96
CA TRP A 139 2.92 8.85 -2.29
C TRP A 139 3.32 10.30 -2.01
N VAL A 140 4.34 10.50 -1.18
CA VAL A 140 4.86 11.82 -0.81
C VAL A 140 5.59 12.46 -1.99
N GLN A 141 5.25 13.71 -2.31
CA GLN A 141 5.80 14.44 -3.45
C GLN A 141 6.57 15.71 -3.06
N GLY A 142 6.55 16.10 -1.78
CA GLY A 142 7.24 17.29 -1.26
C GLY A 142 6.32 18.46 -1.00
N SER A 143 6.90 19.55 -0.48
CA SER A 143 6.16 20.74 -0.06
C SER A 143 6.10 21.81 -1.16
N GLY A 144 5.23 22.80 -0.99
CA GLY A 144 5.11 23.97 -1.86
C GLY A 144 4.65 23.65 -3.28
N ASP A 145 4.88 24.60 -4.20
CA ASP A 145 4.43 24.50 -5.60
C ASP A 145 5.11 23.36 -6.36
N ALA A 146 6.37 23.08 -6.06
CA ALA A 146 7.10 21.98 -6.70
C ALA A 146 6.50 20.62 -6.29
N GLY A 147 6.17 20.45 -5.01
CA GLY A 147 5.51 19.24 -4.52
C GLY A 147 4.11 19.07 -5.13
N LYS A 148 3.35 20.18 -5.25
CA LYS A 148 2.05 20.16 -5.92
C LYS A 148 2.17 19.73 -7.38
N ALA A 149 3.09 20.33 -8.13
CA ALA A 149 3.29 20.00 -9.53
C ALA A 149 3.70 18.53 -9.73
N ALA A 150 4.57 18.00 -8.86
CA ALA A 150 4.95 16.59 -8.86
C ALA A 150 3.75 15.67 -8.57
N ALA A 151 2.92 16.02 -7.59
CA ALA A 151 1.72 15.25 -7.25
C ALA A 151 0.68 15.24 -8.40
N ASP A 152 0.46 16.38 -9.05
CA ASP A 152 -0.41 16.50 -10.22
C ASP A 152 0.14 15.65 -11.40
N PHE A 153 1.45 15.67 -11.63
CA PHE A 153 2.11 14.86 -12.66
C PHE A 153 1.91 13.36 -12.41
N ILE A 154 2.21 12.87 -11.21
CA ILE A 154 2.02 11.46 -10.83
C ILE A 154 0.57 11.03 -11.01
N SER A 155 -0.38 11.86 -10.59
CA SER A 155 -1.82 11.57 -10.70
C SER A 155 -2.31 11.46 -12.15
N SER A 156 -1.66 12.15 -13.08
CA SER A 156 -1.99 12.11 -14.52
C SER A 156 -1.19 11.08 -15.31
N SER A 157 -0.14 10.51 -14.72
CA SER A 157 0.77 9.57 -15.36
C SER A 157 0.24 8.13 -15.31
N ASN A 158 0.57 7.34 -16.33
CA ASN A 158 0.39 5.89 -16.27
C ASN A 158 1.70 5.25 -15.76
N PRO A 159 1.73 4.71 -14.53
CA PRO A 159 2.97 4.16 -13.97
C PRO A 159 3.51 2.93 -14.71
N LEU A 160 2.72 2.35 -15.62
CA LEU A 160 3.09 1.15 -16.39
C LEU A 160 3.30 1.43 -17.89
N SER A 161 3.42 2.71 -18.30
CA SER A 161 3.66 3.05 -19.71
C SER A 161 4.92 2.38 -20.28
N ASP A 162 5.96 2.29 -19.46
CA ASP A 162 7.28 1.75 -19.84
C ASP A 162 7.59 0.43 -19.12
N ALA A 163 6.56 -0.31 -18.68
CA ALA A 163 6.76 -1.56 -17.99
C ALA A 163 7.39 -2.62 -18.90
N PRO A 164 8.34 -3.42 -18.36
CA PRO A 164 9.01 -4.47 -19.13
C PRO A 164 8.04 -5.56 -19.55
N LYS A 165 8.41 -6.31 -20.58
CA LYS A 165 7.62 -7.45 -21.07
C LYS A 165 7.58 -8.59 -20.06
N PRO A 166 6.57 -9.49 -20.12
CA PRO A 166 6.55 -10.68 -19.31
C PRO A 166 7.86 -11.50 -19.43
N GLY A 167 8.47 -11.81 -18.29
CA GLY A 167 9.78 -12.49 -18.23
C GLY A 167 10.99 -11.54 -18.17
N GLU A 168 10.79 -10.25 -18.39
CA GLU A 168 11.81 -9.23 -18.22
C GLU A 168 11.64 -8.52 -16.86
N GLY A 169 12.69 -7.84 -16.40
CA GLY A 169 12.69 -7.10 -15.15
C GLY A 169 14.01 -6.38 -14.89
N PRO A 170 14.18 -5.78 -13.72
CA PRO A 170 15.37 -5.00 -13.38
C PRO A 170 16.65 -5.83 -13.42
N SER A 171 17.75 -5.15 -13.76
CA SER A 171 19.09 -5.74 -13.69
C SER A 171 19.44 -6.13 -12.24
N ARG A 172 20.48 -6.96 -12.08
CA ARG A 172 21.00 -7.27 -10.74
C ARG A 172 21.42 -6.03 -9.98
N GLU A 173 22.12 -5.13 -10.64
CA GLU A 173 22.59 -3.86 -10.08
C GLU A 173 21.42 -2.99 -9.62
N SER A 174 20.37 -2.85 -10.45
CA SER A 174 19.15 -2.11 -10.10
C SER A 174 18.46 -2.72 -8.87
N ARG A 175 18.41 -4.05 -8.77
CA ARG A 175 17.81 -4.72 -7.61
C ARG A 175 18.60 -4.54 -6.32
N GLU A 176 19.94 -4.58 -6.39
CA GLU A 176 20.82 -4.44 -5.23
C GLU A 176 20.93 -2.99 -4.74
N ASN A 177 20.73 -2.00 -5.63
CA ASN A 177 20.76 -0.57 -5.30
C ASN A 177 19.37 0.02 -5.05
N GLY A 178 18.32 -0.77 -5.16
CA GLY A 178 16.97 -0.34 -4.86
C GLY A 178 16.72 -0.15 -3.37
N ASN A 179 15.64 0.53 -3.04
CA ASN A 179 15.22 0.74 -1.65
C ASN A 179 13.76 1.19 -1.60
N TYR A 180 13.20 1.16 -0.40
CA TYR A 180 11.92 1.82 -0.13
C TYR A 180 11.88 2.39 1.30
N ASP A 181 11.01 3.36 1.50
CA ASP A 181 10.75 4.00 2.79
C ASP A 181 9.25 4.36 2.89
N VAL A 182 8.55 3.71 3.80
CA VAL A 182 7.13 3.95 4.07
C VAL A 182 6.98 4.44 5.51
N LEU A 183 6.36 5.60 5.67
CA LEU A 183 5.97 6.18 6.95
C LEU A 183 4.51 5.80 7.24
N PHE A 184 4.23 5.35 8.44
CA PHE A 184 2.88 5.15 8.96
C PHE A 184 2.61 6.16 10.06
N CYS A 185 1.49 6.86 9.97
CA CYS A 185 1.03 7.86 10.93
C CYS A 185 -0.30 7.40 11.50
N GLY A 186 -0.36 7.14 12.79
CA GLY A 186 -1.59 6.83 13.52
C GLY A 186 -2.01 8.02 14.37
N ASP A 187 -3.22 8.49 14.16
CA ASP A 187 -3.78 9.62 14.89
C ASP A 187 -4.62 9.12 16.07
N ILE A 188 -4.35 9.65 17.25
CA ILE A 188 -5.07 9.33 18.47
C ILE A 188 -5.26 10.61 19.31
N ASP A 189 -6.52 11.01 19.48
CA ASP A 189 -6.89 12.27 20.10
C ASP A 189 -6.15 13.45 19.39
N GLU A 190 -5.39 14.26 20.11
CA GLU A 190 -4.60 15.38 19.55
C GLU A 190 -3.14 14.98 19.22
N GLN A 191 -2.80 13.70 19.33
CA GLN A 191 -1.44 13.20 19.14
C GLN A 191 -1.32 12.31 17.89
N SER A 192 -0.10 12.18 17.39
CA SER A 192 0.25 11.26 16.31
C SER A 192 1.42 10.38 16.71
N VAL A 193 1.33 9.10 16.42
CA VAL A 193 2.44 8.16 16.50
C VAL A 193 2.93 7.87 15.08
N HIS A 194 4.24 7.91 14.91
CA HIS A 194 4.87 7.65 13.62
C HIS A 194 5.81 6.46 13.72
N VAL A 195 5.73 5.55 12.75
CA VAL A 195 6.71 4.47 12.56
C VAL A 195 7.12 4.41 11.09
N SER A 196 8.30 3.86 10.81
CA SER A 196 8.80 3.71 9.44
C SER A 196 9.17 2.27 9.16
N VAL A 197 8.85 1.81 7.97
CA VAL A 197 9.30 0.54 7.42
C VAL A 197 10.18 0.82 6.21
N LYS A 198 11.40 0.28 6.20
CA LYS A 198 12.40 0.53 5.15
C LYS A 198 12.98 -0.79 4.65
N GLY A 199 13.32 -0.81 3.38
CA GLY A 199 14.07 -1.89 2.76
C GLY A 199 15.28 -1.38 2.00
N ASP A 200 16.29 -2.22 1.92
CA ASP A 200 17.62 -1.96 1.37
C ASP A 200 17.84 -2.58 -0.01
N MET A 201 16.80 -3.06 -0.63
CA MET A 201 16.77 -3.63 -1.99
C MET A 201 15.52 -3.16 -2.72
N ASP A 202 15.51 -3.32 -4.04
CA ASP A 202 14.34 -2.97 -4.85
C ASP A 202 13.06 -3.64 -4.34
N PRO A 203 11.93 -2.95 -4.39
CA PRO A 203 10.65 -3.52 -3.94
C PRO A 203 10.20 -4.71 -4.79
N GLY A 204 10.43 -4.67 -6.10
CA GLY A 204 9.87 -5.60 -7.06
C GLY A 204 10.38 -7.04 -6.91
N TYR A 205 11.69 -7.24 -6.83
CA TYR A 205 12.30 -8.58 -6.75
C TYR A 205 13.15 -8.78 -5.50
N GLY A 206 14.06 -7.84 -5.18
CA GLY A 206 15.00 -8.00 -4.09
C GLY A 206 14.31 -8.16 -2.74
N SER A 207 13.49 -7.19 -2.38
CA SER A 207 12.72 -7.22 -1.13
C SER A 207 11.60 -8.25 -1.17
N THR A 208 10.89 -8.39 -2.29
CA THR A 208 9.81 -9.38 -2.44
C THR A 208 10.32 -10.81 -2.27
N SER A 209 11.51 -11.16 -2.80
CA SER A 209 12.05 -12.50 -2.62
C SER A 209 12.42 -12.81 -1.17
N LYS A 210 12.92 -11.83 -0.41
CA LYS A 210 13.12 -11.98 1.04
C LYS A 210 11.78 -12.23 1.76
N MET A 211 10.77 -11.39 1.49
CA MET A 211 9.46 -11.47 2.14
C MET A 211 8.75 -12.79 1.87
N ILE A 212 8.73 -13.26 0.61
CA ILE A 212 8.07 -14.52 0.28
C ILE A 212 8.79 -15.72 0.88
N SER A 213 10.13 -15.67 0.97
CA SER A 213 10.92 -16.74 1.59
C SER A 213 10.68 -16.83 3.09
N GLU A 214 10.55 -15.68 3.79
CA GLU A 214 10.24 -15.62 5.22
C GLU A 214 8.78 -16.00 5.52
N SER A 215 7.89 -15.87 4.54
CA SER A 215 6.46 -16.22 4.68
C SER A 215 6.18 -17.71 4.45
N ALA A 216 7.13 -18.48 3.89
CA ALA A 216 6.97 -19.90 3.55
C ALA A 216 7.27 -20.82 4.73
#